data_56e24b961a06171ad01fab03d5bdbc0c
#
_entry.id   56e24b961a06171ad01fab03d5bdbc0c
#
_cell.length_a   1.000
_cell.length_b   1.000
_cell.length_c   1.000
_cell.angle_alpha   90.00
_cell.angle_beta   90.00
_cell.angle_gamma   90.00
#
_symmetry.space_group_name_H-M   'P 1'
#
loop_
_entity.id
_entity.type
_entity.pdbx_description
1 polymer ?
#
loop_
_entity_poly.entity_id
_entity_poly.type
_entity_poly.pdbx_seq_one_letter_code
_entity_poly.pdbx_strand_id
1 'polypeptide(L)'
;MLAIIVATMLVSAQQFIGVNLGYARPITQLNQPVVGQEKTLTPTPYNGFKVGLVYDATIVKGFGFSMGLNYTFAANSTDWKSEFASVYPQVSSRGYYHQIELPVDWQYKFEIAQRTWLILYTGPTLQYGLSLNEKGLRRDDKGNVTEYRDVNRYSLDKNDHLALKPLNVTWGIGAGFQYERYFLRGGYDFGLVNPYKSISFAGKDINTRGRFDQWQIKLGIYFWER
;
A
#
# COMPACT_ATOMS: atom_id res chain seq x y z
N MET A 1 -15.84 -25.54 -19.76
CA MET A 1 -15.96 -24.66 -20.94
C MET A 1 -15.30 -23.30 -20.70
N LEU A 2 -15.58 -22.57 -19.64
CA LEU A 2 -14.96 -21.26 -19.36
C LEU A 2 -13.41 -21.30 -19.32
N ALA A 3 -12.83 -22.30 -18.66
CA ALA A 3 -11.37 -22.45 -18.55
C ALA A 3 -10.69 -22.71 -19.92
N ILE A 4 -11.36 -23.38 -20.83
CA ILE A 4 -10.85 -23.64 -22.20
C ILE A 4 -10.87 -22.34 -23.02
N ILE A 5 -11.93 -21.54 -22.89
CA ILE A 5 -12.04 -20.23 -23.57
C ILE A 5 -10.96 -19.28 -23.04
N VAL A 6 -10.74 -19.23 -21.76
CA VAL A 6 -9.67 -18.41 -21.14
C VAL A 6 -8.30 -18.91 -21.61
N ALA A 7 -8.06 -20.21 -21.65
CA ALA A 7 -6.80 -20.77 -22.12
C ALA A 7 -6.53 -20.46 -23.61
N THR A 8 -7.55 -20.54 -24.48
CA THR A 8 -7.39 -20.21 -25.92
C THR A 8 -7.19 -18.72 -26.14
N MET A 9 -7.81 -17.84 -25.36
CA MET A 9 -7.56 -16.39 -25.41
C MET A 9 -6.13 -16.03 -25.01
N LEU A 10 -5.56 -16.72 -24.04
CA LEU A 10 -4.18 -16.52 -23.61
C LEU A 10 -3.13 -16.94 -24.66
N VAL A 11 -3.45 -17.91 -25.51
CA VAL A 11 -2.55 -18.36 -26.60
C VAL A 11 -2.39 -17.31 -27.70
N SER A 12 -3.39 -16.48 -27.95
CA SER A 12 -3.36 -15.39 -28.94
C SER A 12 -3.08 -14.00 -28.33
N ALA A 13 -2.87 -13.91 -27.03
CA ALA A 13 -2.58 -12.66 -26.35
C ALA A 13 -1.10 -12.27 -26.53
N GLN A 14 -0.84 -11.00 -26.77
CA GLN A 14 0.50 -10.46 -26.62
C GLN A 14 0.84 -10.42 -25.14
N GLN A 15 1.88 -11.12 -24.74
CA GLN A 15 2.25 -11.34 -23.35
C GLN A 15 3.60 -10.72 -23.05
N PHE A 16 3.74 -10.14 -21.87
CA PHE A 16 4.98 -9.52 -21.41
C PHE A 16 5.29 -9.96 -19.97
N ILE A 17 6.56 -10.23 -19.70
CA ILE A 17 7.06 -10.41 -18.34
C ILE A 17 8.14 -9.36 -18.09
N GLY A 18 8.08 -8.70 -16.94
CA GLY A 18 9.00 -7.63 -16.61
C GLY A 18 9.24 -7.48 -15.13
N VAL A 19 10.07 -6.50 -14.83
CA VAL A 19 10.35 -6.04 -13.46
C VAL A 19 10.00 -4.58 -13.33
N ASN A 20 9.68 -4.16 -12.11
CA ASN A 20 9.42 -2.77 -11.80
C ASN A 20 10.12 -2.33 -10.52
N LEU A 21 10.43 -1.04 -10.46
CA LEU A 21 10.89 -0.34 -9.27
C LEU A 21 10.13 0.99 -9.19
N GLY A 22 9.76 1.42 -8.01
CA GLY A 22 9.03 2.65 -7.87
C GLY A 22 8.97 3.21 -6.47
N TYR A 23 8.28 4.33 -6.35
CA TYR A 23 7.93 4.96 -5.11
C TYR A 23 6.56 4.46 -4.65
N ALA A 24 6.41 4.21 -3.36
CA ALA A 24 5.16 3.89 -2.72
C ALA A 24 4.96 4.77 -1.48
N ARG A 25 3.73 5.26 -1.31
CA ARG A 25 3.33 6.03 -0.14
C ARG A 25 2.08 5.41 0.49
N PRO A 26 2.24 4.39 1.34
CA PRO A 26 1.16 3.85 2.16
C PRO A 26 0.65 4.92 3.15
N ILE A 27 -0.67 4.96 3.36
CA ILE A 27 -1.33 5.92 4.24
C ILE A 27 -2.30 5.15 5.13
N THR A 28 -2.05 5.11 6.42
CA THR A 28 -3.00 4.55 7.39
C THR A 28 -3.95 5.65 7.84
N GLN A 29 -5.25 5.43 7.71
CA GLN A 29 -6.29 6.33 8.20
C GLN A 29 -7.05 5.62 9.30
N LEU A 30 -7.15 6.23 10.47
CA LEU A 30 -7.90 5.71 11.60
C LEU A 30 -9.05 6.67 11.91
N ASN A 31 -10.28 6.19 11.76
CA ASN A 31 -11.49 6.89 12.15
C ASN A 31 -11.94 6.35 13.51
N GLN A 32 -11.42 6.90 14.60
CA GLN A 32 -11.97 6.65 15.93
C GLN A 32 -12.91 7.77 16.35
N PRO A 33 -14.16 7.48 16.69
CA PRO A 33 -14.91 8.38 17.54
C PRO A 33 -14.31 8.29 18.95
N VAL A 34 -13.45 9.21 19.31
CA VAL A 34 -13.08 9.42 20.72
C VAL A 34 -14.33 10.00 21.37
N VAL A 35 -14.87 9.30 22.38
CA VAL A 35 -16.02 9.76 23.15
C VAL A 35 -15.76 11.21 23.61
N GLY A 36 -16.51 12.18 23.05
CA GLY A 36 -16.44 13.59 23.40
C GLY A 36 -15.56 14.49 22.53
N GLN A 37 -14.86 13.99 21.52
CA GLN A 37 -14.15 14.81 20.52
C GLN A 37 -14.29 14.23 19.12
N GLU A 38 -14.89 14.98 18.22
CA GLU A 38 -14.81 14.76 16.77
C GLU A 38 -13.38 15.07 16.29
N LYS A 39 -12.43 14.20 16.57
CA LYS A 39 -11.11 14.29 15.95
C LYS A 39 -10.97 13.19 14.93
N THR A 40 -11.10 13.58 13.67
CA THR A 40 -10.54 12.83 12.55
C THR A 40 -9.04 12.76 12.78
N LEU A 41 -8.52 11.58 13.09
CA LEU A 41 -7.08 11.41 13.26
C LEU A 41 -6.40 11.70 11.93
N THR A 42 -5.37 12.51 11.97
CA THR A 42 -4.58 12.87 10.80
C THR A 42 -4.00 11.60 10.17
N PRO A 43 -4.15 11.41 8.84
CA PRO A 43 -3.58 10.24 8.18
C PRO A 43 -2.08 10.20 8.38
N THR A 44 -1.55 9.01 8.68
CA THR A 44 -0.12 8.79 8.87
C THR A 44 0.47 8.23 7.57
N PRO A 45 1.16 9.05 6.76
CA PRO A 45 1.81 8.60 5.55
C PRO A 45 3.17 7.97 5.86
N TYR A 46 3.49 6.92 5.13
CA TYR A 46 4.82 6.32 5.05
C TYR A 46 5.39 6.62 3.67
N ASN A 47 6.70 6.77 3.55
CA ASN A 47 7.39 7.00 2.27
C ASN A 47 8.40 5.89 2.04
N GLY A 48 8.40 5.33 0.85
CA GLY A 48 9.26 4.20 0.58
C GLY A 48 9.36 3.82 -0.88
N PHE A 49 9.87 2.63 -1.12
CA PHE A 49 10.03 2.08 -2.45
C PHE A 49 9.28 0.76 -2.60
N LYS A 50 8.98 0.44 -3.84
CA LYS A 50 8.31 -0.78 -4.27
C LYS A 50 9.14 -1.42 -5.37
N VAL A 51 9.35 -2.73 -5.30
CA VAL A 51 10.02 -3.51 -6.33
C VAL A 51 9.20 -4.77 -6.60
N GLY A 52 9.16 -5.22 -7.83
CA GLY A 52 8.39 -6.43 -8.13
C GLY A 52 8.50 -6.95 -9.54
N LEU A 53 7.78 -8.05 -9.73
CA LEU A 53 7.56 -8.69 -11.01
C LEU A 53 6.21 -8.25 -11.57
N VAL A 54 6.10 -8.19 -12.88
CA VAL A 54 4.86 -7.90 -13.59
C VAL A 54 4.69 -8.85 -14.75
N TYR A 55 3.48 -9.32 -14.91
CA TYR A 55 2.99 -10.04 -16.07
C TYR A 55 1.85 -9.26 -16.69
N ASP A 56 1.95 -8.93 -17.98
CA ASP A 56 0.92 -8.24 -18.74
C ASP A 56 0.45 -9.13 -19.89
N ALA A 57 -0.85 -9.17 -20.12
CA ALA A 57 -1.43 -9.82 -21.28
C ALA A 57 -2.44 -8.88 -21.95
N THR A 58 -2.23 -8.59 -23.24
CA THR A 58 -3.17 -7.87 -24.09
C THR A 58 -3.94 -8.88 -24.93
N ILE A 59 -5.25 -9.01 -24.72
CA ILE A 59 -6.07 -10.08 -25.28
C ILE A 59 -6.72 -9.64 -26.59
N VAL A 60 -7.45 -8.52 -26.57
CA VAL A 60 -8.21 -8.04 -27.73
C VAL A 60 -8.16 -6.52 -27.80
N LYS A 61 -7.71 -5.97 -28.94
CA LYS A 61 -7.80 -4.53 -29.27
C LYS A 61 -7.36 -3.60 -28.13
N GLY A 62 -6.26 -3.92 -27.44
CA GLY A 62 -5.75 -3.14 -26.33
C GLY A 62 -6.31 -3.50 -24.97
N PHE A 63 -7.41 -4.26 -24.88
CA PHE A 63 -7.93 -4.75 -23.61
C PHE A 63 -7.14 -5.97 -23.14
N GLY A 64 -6.84 -6.00 -21.85
CA GLY A 64 -6.08 -7.08 -21.24
C GLY A 64 -6.08 -7.01 -19.71
N PHE A 65 -5.12 -7.69 -19.14
CA PHE A 65 -4.92 -7.68 -17.68
C PHE A 65 -3.44 -7.63 -17.34
N SER A 66 -3.15 -7.14 -16.16
CA SER A 66 -1.82 -7.13 -15.56
C SER A 66 -1.88 -7.80 -14.19
N MET A 67 -0.91 -8.63 -13.90
CA MET A 67 -0.72 -9.25 -12.59
C MET A 67 0.68 -8.94 -12.09
N GLY A 68 0.87 -8.87 -10.78
CA GLY A 68 2.19 -8.62 -10.22
C GLY A 68 2.43 -9.30 -8.89
N LEU A 69 3.69 -9.36 -8.52
CA LEU A 69 4.14 -9.67 -7.17
C LEU A 69 5.11 -8.57 -6.78
N ASN A 70 4.68 -7.71 -5.85
CA ASN A 70 5.48 -6.56 -5.41
C ASN A 70 5.84 -6.69 -3.94
N TYR A 71 7.01 -6.20 -3.58
CA TYR A 71 7.42 -5.95 -2.22
C TYR A 71 7.53 -4.44 -2.01
N THR A 72 6.92 -3.95 -0.92
CA THR A 72 6.96 -2.55 -0.52
C THR A 72 7.67 -2.42 0.81
N PHE A 73 8.67 -1.55 0.86
CA PHE A 73 9.28 -1.05 2.09
C PHE A 73 8.99 0.44 2.21
N ALA A 74 8.49 0.88 3.36
CA ALA A 74 8.26 2.29 3.61
C ALA A 74 8.57 2.64 5.06
N ALA A 75 8.93 3.88 5.29
CA ALA A 75 9.26 4.39 6.61
C ALA A 75 8.55 5.72 6.88
N ASN A 76 8.31 5.98 8.15
CA ASN A 76 7.84 7.26 8.65
C ASN A 76 8.66 7.66 9.86
N SER A 77 8.91 8.97 10.00
CA SER A 77 9.47 9.55 11.22
C SER A 77 8.68 10.79 11.60
N THR A 78 8.36 10.90 12.88
CA THR A 78 7.76 12.10 13.46
C THR A 78 8.81 12.78 14.29
N ASP A 79 9.08 14.06 14.01
CA ASP A 79 10.10 14.84 14.70
C ASP A 79 9.65 15.27 16.10
N TRP A 80 10.63 15.58 16.96
CA TRP A 80 10.51 16.06 18.34
C TRP A 80 9.73 17.37 18.52
N LYS A 81 9.14 17.95 17.48
CA LYS A 81 8.43 19.22 17.55
C LYS A 81 7.08 19.04 18.21
N SER A 82 7.01 19.40 19.50
CA SER A 82 5.75 19.64 20.20
C SER A 82 5.54 21.15 20.35
N GLU A 83 4.44 21.68 19.87
CA GLU A 83 4.00 23.06 20.18
C GLU A 83 3.79 23.28 21.70
N PHE A 84 3.70 22.18 22.47
CA PHE A 84 3.54 22.16 23.91
C PHE A 84 4.76 21.57 24.62
N ALA A 85 5.96 21.79 24.09
CA ALA A 85 7.22 21.26 24.64
C ALA A 85 7.48 21.68 26.11
N SER A 86 6.84 22.75 26.59
CA SER A 86 6.92 23.20 27.98
C SER A 86 6.06 22.40 28.96
N VAL A 87 5.09 21.64 28.46
CA VAL A 87 4.12 20.90 29.29
C VAL A 87 4.22 19.40 29.12
N TYR A 88 4.62 18.94 27.94
CA TYR A 88 4.72 17.52 27.61
C TYR A 88 6.15 17.14 27.19
N PRO A 89 6.64 15.97 27.59
CA PRO A 89 7.92 15.49 27.12
C PRO A 89 7.91 15.39 25.60
N GLN A 90 9.01 15.80 24.98
CA GLN A 90 9.17 15.68 23.54
C GLN A 90 9.18 14.21 23.14
N VAL A 91 8.34 13.84 22.18
CA VAL A 91 8.24 12.48 21.66
C VAL A 91 8.54 12.43 20.16
N SER A 92 9.24 11.39 19.77
CA SER A 92 9.51 11.04 18.39
C SER A 92 9.07 9.60 18.15
N SER A 93 8.57 9.33 16.96
CA SER A 93 8.27 7.96 16.56
C SER A 93 8.85 7.67 15.19
N ARG A 94 9.29 6.43 14.99
CA ARG A 94 9.75 5.90 13.71
C ARG A 94 8.99 4.64 13.39
N GLY A 95 8.37 4.61 12.22
CA GLY A 95 7.67 3.44 11.71
C GLY A 95 8.38 2.84 10.52
N TYR A 96 8.49 1.51 10.47
CA TYR A 96 9.01 0.75 9.34
C TYR A 96 7.96 -0.24 8.89
N TYR A 97 7.60 -0.16 7.63
CA TYR A 97 6.53 -0.92 7.01
C TYR A 97 7.06 -1.83 5.91
N HIS A 98 6.68 -3.10 5.97
CA HIS A 98 7.03 -4.14 5.00
C HIS A 98 5.78 -4.89 4.57
N GLN A 99 5.57 -5.01 3.28
CA GLN A 99 4.39 -5.71 2.75
C GLN A 99 4.69 -6.39 1.41
N ILE A 100 3.94 -7.47 1.16
CA ILE A 100 3.85 -8.12 -0.16
C ILE A 100 2.49 -7.78 -0.75
N GLU A 101 2.44 -7.58 -2.06
CA GLU A 101 1.25 -7.20 -2.80
C GLU A 101 1.09 -8.04 -4.06
N LEU A 102 -0.13 -8.45 -4.31
CA LEU A 102 -0.58 -9.17 -5.51
C LEU A 102 -1.65 -8.33 -6.22
N PRO A 103 -1.29 -7.35 -7.06
CA PRO A 103 -2.25 -6.64 -7.89
C PRO A 103 -2.76 -7.54 -9.02
N VAL A 104 -4.03 -7.39 -9.35
CA VAL A 104 -4.69 -7.98 -10.51
C VAL A 104 -5.51 -6.88 -11.15
N ASP A 105 -4.97 -6.28 -12.19
CA ASP A 105 -5.55 -5.12 -12.84
C ASP A 105 -6.13 -5.49 -14.19
N TRP A 106 -7.35 -5.07 -14.50
CA TRP A 106 -7.82 -4.93 -15.86
C TRP A 106 -7.18 -3.69 -16.46
N GLN A 107 -6.73 -3.77 -17.71
CA GLN A 107 -6.08 -2.67 -18.38
C GLN A 107 -6.58 -2.49 -19.80
N TYR A 108 -6.52 -1.25 -20.25
CA TYR A 108 -6.71 -0.91 -21.65
C TYR A 108 -5.51 -0.10 -22.15
N LYS A 109 -4.93 -0.53 -23.28
CA LYS A 109 -3.78 0.11 -23.95
C LYS A 109 -4.25 0.80 -25.21
N PHE A 110 -4.07 2.13 -25.26
CA PHE A 110 -4.32 2.94 -26.46
C PHE A 110 -2.98 3.20 -27.15
N GLU A 111 -2.85 2.81 -28.40
CA GLU A 111 -1.68 3.18 -29.21
C GLU A 111 -1.83 4.66 -29.60
N ILE A 112 -0.93 5.51 -29.09
CA ILE A 112 -0.94 6.97 -29.32
C ILE A 112 0.14 7.40 -30.33
N ALA A 113 1.18 6.58 -30.51
CA ALA A 113 2.20 6.73 -31.52
C ALA A 113 2.85 5.36 -31.78
N GLN A 114 3.67 5.26 -32.77
CA GLN A 114 4.40 4.03 -33.10
C GLN A 114 5.15 3.51 -31.86
N ARG A 115 4.86 2.28 -31.43
CA ARG A 115 5.44 1.61 -30.26
C ARG A 115 5.22 2.34 -28.91
N THR A 116 4.21 3.22 -28.88
CA THR A 116 3.89 4.02 -27.69
C THR A 116 2.44 3.86 -27.31
N TRP A 117 2.19 3.43 -26.09
CA TRP A 117 0.84 3.17 -25.58
C TRP A 117 0.57 3.99 -24.31
N LEU A 118 -0.62 4.58 -24.25
CA LEU A 118 -1.23 5.04 -23.01
C LEU A 118 -1.95 3.86 -22.39
N ILE A 119 -1.72 3.63 -21.09
CA ILE A 119 -2.33 2.54 -20.34
C ILE A 119 -3.29 3.14 -19.31
N LEU A 120 -4.52 2.67 -19.26
CA LEU A 120 -5.44 2.87 -18.15
C LEU A 120 -5.67 1.53 -17.47
N TYR A 121 -5.66 1.51 -16.15
CA TYR A 121 -5.83 0.26 -15.41
C TYR A 121 -6.62 0.46 -14.12
N THR A 122 -7.33 -0.60 -13.72
CA THR A 122 -8.06 -0.67 -12.46
C THR A 122 -8.20 -2.12 -12.02
N GLY A 123 -8.17 -2.37 -10.72
CA GLY A 123 -8.35 -3.72 -10.21
C GLY A 123 -8.05 -3.88 -8.73
N PRO A 124 -8.34 -5.06 -8.18
CA PRO A 124 -8.04 -5.39 -6.80
C PRO A 124 -6.55 -5.68 -6.59
N THR A 125 -6.06 -5.30 -5.41
CA THR A 125 -4.76 -5.69 -4.91
C THR A 125 -4.92 -6.38 -3.57
N LEU A 126 -4.44 -7.62 -3.47
CA LEU A 126 -4.31 -8.32 -2.20
C LEU A 126 -2.98 -7.91 -1.58
N GLN A 127 -3.03 -7.46 -0.32
CA GLN A 127 -1.86 -6.99 0.41
C GLN A 127 -1.66 -7.82 1.68
N TYR A 128 -0.43 -8.23 1.93
CA TYR A 128 -0.06 -8.92 3.15
C TYR A 128 1.07 -8.18 3.85
N GLY A 129 0.74 -7.58 5.01
CA GLY A 129 1.71 -6.90 5.87
C GLY A 129 2.61 -7.91 6.58
N LEU A 130 3.91 -7.83 6.32
CA LEU A 130 4.92 -8.67 6.97
C LEU A 130 5.28 -8.09 8.34
N SER A 131 5.51 -6.80 8.40
CA SER A 131 5.76 -6.09 9.65
C SER A 131 5.39 -4.61 9.51
N LEU A 132 4.92 -4.03 10.60
CA LEU A 132 4.82 -2.60 10.82
C LEU A 132 5.39 -2.33 12.20
N ASN A 133 6.71 -2.13 12.25
CA ASN A 133 7.43 -1.87 13.47
C ASN A 133 7.37 -0.38 13.78
N GLU A 134 6.92 -0.04 14.98
CA GLU A 134 6.84 1.34 15.45
C GLU A 134 7.68 1.50 16.71
N LYS A 135 8.68 2.37 16.62
CA LYS A 135 9.62 2.70 17.69
C LYS A 135 9.31 4.09 18.21
N GLY A 136 9.01 4.19 19.48
CA GLY A 136 8.73 5.43 20.18
C GLY A 136 9.86 5.84 21.11
N LEU A 137 10.34 7.09 20.95
CA LEU A 137 11.39 7.68 21.77
C LEU A 137 10.83 8.88 22.52
N ARG A 138 11.24 9.04 23.77
CA ARG A 138 10.86 10.16 24.64
C ARG A 138 12.12 10.86 25.12
N ARG A 139 12.12 12.19 25.07
CA ARG A 139 13.19 13.02 25.60
C ARG A 139 12.69 13.76 26.85
N ASP A 140 13.42 13.66 27.96
CA ASP A 140 13.15 14.42 29.18
C ASP A 140 13.70 15.86 29.11
N ASP A 141 13.37 16.67 30.11
CA ASP A 141 13.82 18.07 30.21
C ASP A 141 15.33 18.20 30.37
N LYS A 142 16.04 17.13 30.72
CA LYS A 142 17.50 17.04 30.83
C LYS A 142 18.16 16.60 29.54
N GLY A 143 17.36 16.31 28.50
CA GLY A 143 17.85 15.86 27.20
C GLY A 143 18.12 14.35 27.09
N ASN A 144 17.83 13.56 28.13
CA ASN A 144 17.98 12.11 28.08
C ASN A 144 16.91 11.51 27.18
N VAL A 145 17.31 10.58 26.33
CA VAL A 145 16.41 9.88 25.41
C VAL A 145 16.13 8.49 25.94
N THR A 146 14.87 8.18 26.13
CA THR A 146 14.40 6.86 26.56
C THR A 146 13.46 6.27 25.51
N GLU A 147 13.59 4.97 25.27
CA GLU A 147 12.64 4.23 24.46
C GLU A 147 11.43 3.89 25.30
N TYR A 148 10.22 4.24 24.82
CA TYR A 148 8.98 3.92 25.53
C TYR A 148 8.13 2.90 24.79
N ARG A 149 8.48 2.59 23.54
CA ARG A 149 7.73 1.69 22.67
C ARG A 149 8.62 1.09 21.59
N ASP A 150 8.50 -0.23 21.42
CA ASP A 150 9.04 -0.97 20.27
C ASP A 150 8.11 -2.15 19.99
N VAL A 151 7.24 -2.02 19.01
CA VAL A 151 6.18 -2.99 18.75
C VAL A 151 5.97 -3.21 17.26
N ASN A 152 5.69 -4.46 16.88
CA ASN A 152 5.14 -4.78 15.58
C ASN A 152 3.60 -4.77 15.68
N ARG A 153 2.94 -3.86 14.98
CA ARG A 153 1.50 -3.66 15.05
C ARG A 153 0.67 -4.85 14.57
N TYR A 154 1.23 -5.75 13.77
CA TYR A 154 0.56 -6.98 13.33
C TYR A 154 0.58 -8.07 14.40
N SER A 155 1.54 -8.04 15.32
CA SER A 155 1.65 -9.00 16.43
C SER A 155 0.90 -8.58 17.70
N LEU A 156 0.38 -7.34 17.76
CA LEU A 156 -0.37 -6.86 18.90
C LEU A 156 -1.70 -7.60 19.08
N ASP A 157 -2.09 -7.77 20.34
CA ASP A 157 -3.36 -8.37 20.69
C ASP A 157 -4.54 -7.46 20.31
N LYS A 158 -5.72 -8.06 20.13
CA LYS A 158 -6.96 -7.35 19.80
C LYS A 158 -7.39 -6.29 20.83
N ASN A 159 -6.80 -6.27 22.02
CA ASN A 159 -7.07 -5.27 23.06
C ASN A 159 -6.23 -4.00 22.87
N ASP A 160 -5.26 -3.99 21.98
CA ASP A 160 -4.48 -2.80 21.64
C ASP A 160 -5.14 -2.05 20.48
N HIS A 161 -5.42 -0.75 20.70
CA HIS A 161 -6.03 0.13 19.69
C HIS A 161 -5.21 0.33 18.43
N LEU A 162 -3.95 -0.06 18.45
CA LEU A 162 -3.01 0.03 17.33
C LEU A 162 -2.86 -1.31 16.58
N ALA A 163 -3.49 -2.37 17.07
CA ALA A 163 -3.39 -3.70 16.48
C ALA A 163 -3.98 -3.74 15.06
N LEU A 164 -3.21 -4.27 14.12
CA LEU A 164 -3.56 -4.40 12.72
C LEU A 164 -3.72 -5.87 12.30
N LYS A 165 -4.56 -6.08 11.30
CA LYS A 165 -4.65 -7.34 10.56
C LYS A 165 -3.59 -7.32 9.46
N PRO A 166 -2.85 -8.41 9.24
CA PRO A 166 -1.84 -8.44 8.19
C PRO A 166 -2.44 -8.48 6.78
N LEU A 167 -3.66 -9.04 6.64
CA LEU A 167 -4.34 -9.15 5.35
C LEU A 167 -5.18 -7.90 5.08
N ASN A 168 -4.99 -7.29 3.93
CA ASN A 168 -5.74 -6.15 3.43
C ASN A 168 -6.10 -6.35 1.95
N VAL A 169 -7.18 -5.72 1.52
CA VAL A 169 -7.62 -5.68 0.13
C VAL A 169 -7.86 -4.23 -0.25
N THR A 170 -7.28 -3.82 -1.37
CA THR A 170 -7.47 -2.49 -1.94
C THR A 170 -8.01 -2.58 -3.35
N TRP A 171 -8.53 -1.48 -3.86
CA TRP A 171 -8.93 -1.33 -5.25
C TRP A 171 -8.13 -0.18 -5.85
N GLY A 172 -7.37 -0.49 -6.90
CA GLY A 172 -6.51 0.46 -7.57
C GLY A 172 -7.17 1.09 -8.80
N ILE A 173 -6.79 2.34 -9.06
CA ILE A 173 -7.03 3.02 -10.33
C ILE A 173 -5.76 3.75 -10.72
N GLY A 174 -5.39 3.70 -11.99
CA GLY A 174 -4.17 4.35 -12.45
C GLY A 174 -4.07 4.49 -13.96
N ALA A 175 -3.01 5.18 -14.32
CA ALA A 175 -2.62 5.37 -15.72
C ALA A 175 -1.12 5.17 -15.89
N GLY A 176 -0.69 4.98 -17.12
CA GLY A 176 0.72 4.81 -17.43
C GLY A 176 1.01 4.96 -18.91
N PHE A 177 2.29 4.92 -19.22
CA PHE A 177 2.81 4.92 -20.57
C PHE A 177 3.71 3.71 -20.76
N GLN A 178 3.67 3.13 -21.95
CA GLN A 178 4.61 2.13 -22.39
C GLN A 178 5.27 2.61 -23.69
N TYR A 179 6.58 2.59 -23.73
CA TYR A 179 7.37 2.80 -24.94
C TYR A 179 8.23 1.57 -25.16
N GLU A 180 7.94 0.84 -26.23
CA GLU A 180 8.56 -0.45 -26.50
C GLU A 180 8.44 -1.38 -25.28
N ARG A 181 9.59 -1.70 -24.65
CA ARG A 181 9.68 -2.54 -23.45
C ARG A 181 9.69 -1.79 -22.12
N TYR A 182 9.75 -0.46 -22.17
CA TYR A 182 9.77 0.36 -20.95
C TYR A 182 8.37 0.81 -20.61
N PHE A 183 8.03 0.85 -19.34
CA PHE A 183 6.75 1.39 -18.90
C PHE A 183 6.89 2.26 -17.64
N LEU A 184 6.03 3.25 -17.53
CA LEU A 184 5.81 4.09 -16.38
C LEU A 184 4.34 3.96 -15.98
N ARG A 185 4.04 3.66 -14.72
CA ARG A 185 2.69 3.56 -14.19
C ARG A 185 2.55 4.34 -12.90
N GLY A 186 1.48 5.11 -12.76
CA GLY A 186 1.12 5.80 -11.53
C GLY A 186 -0.32 5.52 -11.17
N GLY A 187 -0.62 5.39 -9.87
CA GLY A 187 -1.95 5.08 -9.42
C GLY A 187 -2.19 5.31 -7.93
N TYR A 188 -3.44 5.13 -7.55
CA TYR A 188 -3.92 5.20 -6.19
C TYR A 188 -4.74 3.96 -5.86
N ASP A 189 -4.42 3.32 -4.74
CA ASP A 189 -5.12 2.15 -4.23
C ASP A 189 -5.96 2.55 -3.02
N PHE A 190 -7.27 2.30 -3.09
CA PHE A 190 -8.25 2.58 -2.02
C PHE A 190 -8.41 1.34 -1.14
N GLY A 191 -8.26 1.47 0.16
CA GLY A 191 -8.55 0.38 1.11
C GLY A 191 -10.03 0.01 1.13
N LEU A 192 -10.34 -1.26 0.88
CA LEU A 192 -11.70 -1.79 0.88
C LEU A 192 -12.09 -2.41 2.22
N VAL A 193 -11.13 -2.87 2.99
CA VAL A 193 -11.36 -3.57 4.25
C VAL A 193 -10.80 -2.76 5.42
N ASN A 194 -11.40 -2.95 6.59
CA ASN A 194 -10.88 -2.35 7.81
C ASN A 194 -9.64 -3.12 8.29
N PRO A 195 -8.44 -2.51 8.25
CA PRO A 195 -7.20 -3.17 8.66
C PRO A 195 -7.03 -3.28 10.18
N TYR A 196 -7.84 -2.56 10.97
CA TYR A 196 -7.72 -2.56 12.43
C TYR A 196 -8.43 -3.76 13.05
N LYS A 197 -7.85 -4.30 14.12
CA LYS A 197 -8.52 -5.27 14.98
C LYS A 197 -9.54 -4.54 15.87
N SER A 198 -10.63 -5.20 16.24
CA SER A 198 -11.59 -4.66 17.21
C SER A 198 -10.94 -4.56 18.59
N ILE A 199 -11.26 -3.51 19.34
CA ILE A 199 -10.78 -3.32 20.72
C ILE A 199 -11.87 -3.79 21.67
N SER A 200 -11.51 -4.61 22.67
CA SER A 200 -12.42 -4.94 23.76
C SER A 200 -12.08 -4.07 24.97
N PHE A 201 -13.01 -3.20 25.37
CA PHE A 201 -12.86 -2.37 26.54
C PHE A 201 -14.07 -2.54 27.48
N ALA A 202 -13.81 -2.89 28.73
CA ALA A 202 -14.85 -3.13 29.76
C ALA A 202 -15.95 -4.14 29.29
N GLY A 203 -15.56 -5.20 28.56
CA GLY A 203 -16.48 -6.23 28.06
C GLY A 203 -17.32 -5.81 26.87
N LYS A 204 -17.08 -4.63 26.27
CA LYS A 204 -17.71 -4.18 25.02
C LYS A 204 -16.69 -4.11 23.91
N ASP A 205 -17.01 -4.72 22.77
CA ASP A 205 -16.20 -4.62 21.56
C ASP A 205 -16.43 -3.25 20.87
N ILE A 206 -15.38 -2.44 20.84
CA ILE A 206 -15.36 -1.17 20.10
C ILE A 206 -14.76 -1.43 18.73
N ASN A 207 -15.58 -1.29 17.70
CA ASN A 207 -15.13 -1.44 16.32
C ASN A 207 -14.30 -0.22 15.92
N THR A 208 -13.00 -0.37 15.96
CA THR A 208 -12.08 0.61 15.38
C THR A 208 -12.21 0.55 13.86
N ARG A 209 -12.54 1.65 13.23
CA ARG A 209 -12.66 1.73 11.77
C ARG A 209 -11.50 2.50 11.20
N GLY A 210 -10.97 2.02 10.10
CA GLY A 210 -9.92 2.69 9.38
C GLY A 210 -9.77 2.16 7.96
N ARG A 211 -8.91 2.81 7.21
CA ARG A 211 -8.62 2.49 5.83
C ARG A 211 -7.12 2.55 5.60
N PHE A 212 -6.66 1.74 4.68
CA PHE A 212 -5.26 1.71 4.26
C PHE A 212 -5.20 2.03 2.77
N ASP A 213 -4.77 3.24 2.45
CA ASP A 213 -4.65 3.72 1.07
C ASP A 213 -3.19 3.75 0.65
N GLN A 214 -2.92 3.85 -0.65
CA GLN A 214 -1.56 3.92 -1.14
C GLN A 214 -1.46 4.69 -2.46
N TRP A 215 -0.56 5.68 -2.52
CA TRP A 215 -0.04 6.23 -3.77
C TRP A 215 1.14 5.41 -4.26
N GLN A 216 1.25 5.26 -5.58
CA GLN A 216 2.39 4.58 -6.18
C GLN A 216 2.73 5.16 -7.55
N ILE A 217 4.04 5.15 -7.85
CA ILE A 217 4.56 5.39 -9.18
C ILE A 217 5.67 4.37 -9.44
N LYS A 218 5.61 3.68 -10.58
CA LYS A 218 6.50 2.57 -10.91
C LYS A 218 7.06 2.77 -12.31
N LEU A 219 8.36 2.58 -12.46
CA LEU A 219 9.07 2.44 -13.72
C LEU A 219 9.48 0.97 -13.87
N GLY A 220 9.35 0.42 -15.06
CA GLY A 220 9.72 -0.96 -15.31
C GLY A 220 10.16 -1.25 -16.72
N ILE A 221 10.62 -2.49 -16.89
CA ILE A 221 11.07 -3.00 -18.18
C ILE A 221 10.55 -4.42 -18.39
N TYR A 222 10.03 -4.69 -19.56
CA TYR A 222 9.71 -6.04 -20.02
C TYR A 222 10.95 -6.66 -20.63
N PHE A 223 11.37 -7.80 -20.11
CA PHE A 223 12.53 -8.55 -20.60
C PHE A 223 12.13 -9.75 -21.45
N TRP A 224 10.86 -10.13 -21.45
CA TRP A 224 10.29 -11.19 -22.24
C TRP A 224 8.96 -10.75 -22.87
N GLU A 225 8.77 -11.12 -24.14
CA GLU A 225 7.58 -10.83 -24.96
C GLU A 225 7.25 -12.06 -25.82
N ARG A 226 5.96 -12.37 -25.94
CA ARG A 226 5.42 -13.41 -26.82
C ARG A 226 4.20 -12.92 -27.56
#